data_7ed130507cd0794f5cdb6aa1754b70c5
#
_entry.id   7ed130507cd0794f5cdb6aa1754b70c5
#
_cell.length_a   1.000
_cell.length_b   1.000
_cell.length_c   1.000
_cell.angle_alpha   90.00
_cell.angle_beta   90.00
_cell.angle_gamma   90.00
#
_symmetry.space_group_name_H-M   'P 1'
#
loop_
_entity.id
_entity.type
_entity.pdbx_description
1 polymer ?
#
loop_
_entity_poly.entity_id
_entity_poly.type
_entity_poly.pdbx_seq_one_letter_code
_entity_poly.pdbx_strand_id
1 'polypeptide(L)'
;MQIALNRASPQPLYAQLAQDIQRRIRSGALPPGARLPTVRELARQLGVTRLTIHSAYSELQSGGWVEATVGRGTFVALQHEPSVLRPEPARELSPRSILNDMLQMARLPGMRSLAMADAAPDLYPQREFARALEEALASGASALGYTASQGDPLLRTTLADLLRERGISAGPDEIIVTSGVTQGMSLIARTLARPGDCVIVEQPTYLGLLNILNVQGIRAIGAPMDDDGLIVDALEALIVEHRPRFIYTIPVFQNPSGVCLSPSRRAALLALVERHHIPLVEDDIYSQLAYEGTAPPALKANDQAGLVLHVSSFSKSVLPGARIGYIIATPQTIGRLVAAKQADDLCSPPLLQRALALFIQHGWMASHMRRVIPRYRERRDALMTAMARHFPSELRWTTPQGGFCSWVTLPPGASTIDLYLAGVERGVAFAPGDVFFAGSAPRPYIRLSFSSLPPELIDEAIQVLGQVFSAHMVRRSFAASALSDCVPLV
;
A
#
# COMPACT_ATOMS: atom_id res chain seq x y z
N MET A 1 24.88 24.53 -34.92
CA MET A 1 23.64 24.70 -34.15
C MET A 1 23.82 25.91 -33.24
N GLN A 2 23.11 27.00 -33.47
CA GLN A 2 23.22 28.21 -32.63
C GLN A 2 22.27 28.04 -31.42
N ILE A 3 22.81 28.04 -30.21
CA ILE A 3 22.09 27.96 -28.95
C ILE A 3 22.60 29.08 -28.03
N ALA A 4 21.70 29.93 -27.55
CA ALA A 4 22.04 30.97 -26.60
C ALA A 4 21.98 30.41 -25.16
N LEU A 5 23.14 30.31 -24.51
CA LEU A 5 23.25 29.87 -23.11
C LEU A 5 23.40 31.10 -22.20
N ASN A 6 22.55 31.18 -21.17
CA ASN A 6 22.63 32.28 -20.18
C ASN A 6 23.50 31.82 -19.00
N ARG A 7 24.72 32.34 -18.91
CA ARG A 7 25.68 32.05 -17.84
C ARG A 7 25.34 32.70 -16.49
N ALA A 8 24.43 33.66 -16.48
CA ALA A 8 23.96 34.34 -15.26
C ALA A 8 22.69 33.66 -14.67
N SER A 9 22.13 32.68 -15.35
CA SER A 9 20.97 31.93 -14.86
C SER A 9 21.36 30.99 -13.72
N PRO A 10 20.50 30.80 -12.69
CA PRO A 10 20.70 29.76 -11.65
C PRO A 10 20.62 28.35 -12.21
N GLN A 11 20.07 28.17 -13.42
CA GLN A 11 19.97 26.87 -14.07
C GLN A 11 21.31 26.43 -14.68
N PRO A 12 21.80 25.20 -14.41
CA PRO A 12 23.05 24.70 -14.98
C PRO A 12 23.07 24.73 -16.52
N LEU A 13 24.22 25.03 -17.13
CA LEU A 13 24.34 25.15 -18.58
C LEU A 13 23.96 23.89 -19.34
N TYR A 14 24.24 22.69 -18.78
CA TYR A 14 23.85 21.44 -19.41
C TYR A 14 22.33 21.26 -19.48
N ALA A 15 21.61 21.69 -18.44
CA ALA A 15 20.15 21.60 -18.42
C ALA A 15 19.49 22.60 -19.39
N GLN A 16 20.04 23.81 -19.51
CA GLN A 16 19.61 24.77 -20.52
C GLN A 16 19.82 24.24 -21.94
N LEU A 17 20.95 23.56 -22.19
CA LEU A 17 21.25 22.93 -23.47
C LEU A 17 20.29 21.79 -23.78
N ALA A 18 20.04 20.92 -22.80
CA ALA A 18 19.10 19.81 -22.96
C ALA A 18 17.69 20.32 -23.30
N GLN A 19 17.21 21.33 -22.59
CA GLN A 19 15.90 21.94 -22.84
C GLN A 19 15.80 22.60 -24.23
N ASP A 20 16.86 23.28 -24.71
CA ASP A 20 16.84 23.88 -26.05
C ASP A 20 16.78 22.81 -27.14
N ILE A 21 17.56 21.73 -27.01
CA ILE A 21 17.51 20.59 -27.93
C ILE A 21 16.12 19.93 -27.90
N GLN A 22 15.55 19.68 -26.72
CA GLN A 22 14.18 19.14 -26.59
C GLN A 22 13.15 20.04 -27.28
N ARG A 23 13.23 21.36 -27.12
CA ARG A 23 12.34 22.31 -27.79
C ARG A 23 12.44 22.21 -29.29
N ARG A 24 13.65 22.08 -29.86
CA ARG A 24 13.88 21.91 -31.30
C ARG A 24 13.39 20.58 -31.85
N ILE A 25 13.51 19.52 -31.07
CA ILE A 25 12.92 18.22 -31.45
C ILE A 25 11.39 18.33 -31.46
N ARG A 26 10.80 18.92 -30.43
CA ARG A 26 9.33 19.13 -30.34
C ARG A 26 8.79 20.02 -31.47
N SER A 27 9.51 21.05 -31.87
CA SER A 27 9.09 21.95 -32.95
C SER A 27 9.37 21.40 -34.35
N GLY A 28 9.97 20.21 -34.48
CA GLY A 28 10.37 19.62 -35.76
C GLY A 28 11.63 20.26 -36.38
N ALA A 29 12.25 21.23 -35.74
CA ALA A 29 13.50 21.81 -36.19
C ALA A 29 14.69 20.83 -36.13
N LEU A 30 14.58 19.79 -35.34
CA LEU A 30 15.44 18.61 -35.33
C LEU A 30 14.53 17.39 -35.55
N PRO A 31 14.36 16.91 -36.78
CA PRO A 31 13.47 15.78 -37.09
C PRO A 31 14.01 14.45 -36.55
N PRO A 32 13.16 13.43 -36.35
CA PRO A 32 13.57 12.07 -35.99
C PRO A 32 14.67 11.54 -36.90
N GLY A 33 15.69 10.90 -36.36
CA GLY A 33 16.87 10.44 -37.09
C GLY A 33 17.91 11.52 -37.41
N ALA A 34 17.65 12.79 -37.11
CA ALA A 34 18.65 13.86 -37.31
C ALA A 34 19.89 13.62 -36.45
N ARG A 35 21.06 13.78 -37.05
CA ARG A 35 22.35 13.63 -36.33
C ARG A 35 22.65 14.89 -35.54
N LEU A 36 22.93 14.76 -34.24
CA LEU A 36 23.44 15.85 -33.42
C LEU A 36 24.94 16.04 -33.62
N PRO A 37 25.47 17.26 -33.44
CA PRO A 37 26.91 17.51 -33.45
C PRO A 37 27.61 16.64 -32.39
N THR A 38 28.88 16.29 -32.68
CA THR A 38 29.67 15.56 -31.71
C THR A 38 29.91 16.39 -30.44
N VAL A 39 30.10 15.75 -29.29
CA VAL A 39 30.44 16.44 -28.03
C VAL A 39 31.58 17.43 -28.20
N ARG A 40 32.60 17.07 -28.98
CA ARG A 40 33.77 17.94 -29.27
C ARG A 40 33.42 19.17 -30.11
N GLU A 41 32.61 18.98 -31.14
CA GLU A 41 32.16 20.09 -32.01
C GLU A 41 31.25 21.05 -31.30
N LEU A 42 30.24 20.55 -30.57
CA LEU A 42 29.29 21.38 -29.89
C LEU A 42 29.93 22.16 -28.72
N ALA A 43 30.85 21.53 -27.99
CA ALA A 43 31.61 22.16 -26.92
C ALA A 43 32.44 23.38 -27.46
N ARG A 44 33.07 23.20 -28.61
CA ARG A 44 33.82 24.28 -29.28
C ARG A 44 32.92 25.39 -29.79
N GLN A 45 31.77 25.05 -30.39
CA GLN A 45 30.81 26.06 -30.91
C GLN A 45 30.20 26.93 -29.82
N LEU A 46 29.89 26.33 -28.63
CA LEU A 46 29.21 27.02 -27.54
C LEU A 46 30.16 27.59 -26.48
N GLY A 47 31.49 27.36 -26.61
CA GLY A 47 32.48 27.80 -25.64
C GLY A 47 32.28 27.22 -24.23
N VAL A 48 31.87 25.94 -24.15
CA VAL A 48 31.63 25.21 -22.89
C VAL A 48 32.54 23.96 -22.82
N THR A 49 32.61 23.35 -21.63
CA THR A 49 33.40 22.13 -21.46
C THR A 49 32.76 20.93 -22.16
N ARG A 50 33.57 19.93 -22.55
CA ARG A 50 33.05 18.66 -23.08
C ARG A 50 32.13 17.96 -22.08
N LEU A 51 32.42 18.08 -20.79
CA LEU A 51 31.61 17.50 -19.74
C LEU A 51 30.18 18.09 -19.73
N THR A 52 30.03 19.40 -19.93
CA THR A 52 28.73 20.10 -20.05
C THR A 52 27.90 19.50 -21.19
N ILE A 53 28.49 19.27 -22.36
CA ILE A 53 27.77 18.67 -23.49
C ILE A 53 27.46 17.21 -23.24
N HIS A 54 28.40 16.46 -22.64
CA HIS A 54 28.19 15.07 -22.29
C HIS A 54 27.02 14.91 -21.32
N SER A 55 26.96 15.74 -20.26
CA SER A 55 25.84 15.74 -19.29
C SER A 55 24.51 16.05 -19.94
N ALA A 56 24.46 17.04 -20.86
CA ALA A 56 23.25 17.35 -21.61
C ALA A 56 22.80 16.20 -22.52
N TYR A 57 23.73 15.53 -23.21
CA TYR A 57 23.40 14.39 -24.06
C TYR A 57 23.01 13.16 -23.26
N SER A 58 23.61 12.93 -22.09
CA SER A 58 23.19 11.87 -21.17
C SER A 58 21.78 12.08 -20.63
N GLU A 59 21.42 13.34 -20.29
CA GLU A 59 20.06 13.70 -19.87
C GLU A 59 19.05 13.50 -21.01
N LEU A 60 19.40 13.92 -22.23
CA LEU A 60 18.56 13.68 -23.41
C LEU A 60 18.40 12.20 -23.73
N GLN A 61 19.45 11.39 -23.53
CA GLN A 61 19.42 9.95 -23.78
C GLN A 61 18.60 9.23 -22.70
N SER A 62 18.75 9.59 -21.43
CA SER A 62 17.93 9.03 -20.33
C SER A 62 16.44 9.39 -20.48
N GLY A 63 16.14 10.56 -21.05
CA GLY A 63 14.80 10.98 -21.40
C GLY A 63 14.26 10.42 -22.72
N GLY A 64 15.00 9.55 -23.44
CA GLY A 64 14.59 8.95 -24.71
C GLY A 64 14.52 9.91 -25.90
N TRP A 65 15.07 11.11 -25.78
CA TRP A 65 15.07 12.12 -26.87
C TRP A 65 16.09 11.83 -27.95
N VAL A 66 17.19 11.21 -27.56
CA VAL A 66 18.30 10.88 -28.47
C VAL A 66 18.83 9.49 -28.20
N GLU A 67 19.39 8.88 -29.23
CA GLU A 67 20.07 7.58 -29.18
C GLU A 67 21.51 7.73 -29.56
N ALA A 68 22.43 7.19 -28.76
CA ALA A 68 23.85 7.16 -29.05
C ALA A 68 24.24 5.78 -29.63
N THR A 69 24.76 5.76 -30.84
CA THR A 69 25.29 4.56 -31.49
C THR A 69 26.82 4.63 -31.51
N VAL A 70 27.48 3.64 -30.90
CA VAL A 70 28.94 3.59 -30.84
C VAL A 70 29.54 3.62 -32.26
N GLY A 71 30.46 4.56 -32.49
CA GLY A 71 31.10 4.75 -33.79
C GLY A 71 30.28 5.53 -34.84
N ARG A 72 28.99 5.78 -34.62
CA ARG A 72 28.13 6.50 -35.58
C ARG A 72 27.73 7.90 -35.13
N GLY A 73 27.62 8.12 -33.81
CA GLY A 73 27.23 9.41 -33.22
C GLY A 73 25.92 9.39 -32.46
N THR A 74 25.43 10.59 -32.09
CA THR A 74 24.15 10.77 -31.37
C THR A 74 23.09 11.26 -32.36
N PHE A 75 21.92 10.63 -32.36
CA PHE A 75 20.82 10.91 -33.27
C PHE A 75 19.53 11.18 -32.48
N VAL A 76 18.64 11.98 -33.04
CA VAL A 76 17.27 12.13 -32.50
C VAL A 76 16.54 10.78 -32.64
N ALA A 77 15.91 10.31 -31.55
CA ALA A 77 15.24 9.01 -31.53
C ALA A 77 14.13 8.90 -32.59
N LEU A 78 14.07 7.79 -33.31
CA LEU A 78 13.13 7.58 -34.43
C LEU A 78 11.67 7.40 -33.95
N GLN A 79 11.47 6.98 -32.72
CA GLN A 79 10.16 6.77 -32.08
C GLN A 79 9.83 7.85 -31.03
N HIS A 80 10.35 9.03 -31.16
CA HIS A 80 9.77 10.13 -30.45
C HIS A 80 8.51 10.55 -31.22
N GLU A 81 7.40 9.82 -31.04
CA GLU A 81 6.12 10.50 -31.09
C GLU A 81 6.27 11.67 -30.11
N PRO A 82 6.13 12.94 -30.54
CA PRO A 82 5.97 13.99 -29.58
C PRO A 82 4.79 13.49 -28.74
N SER A 83 5.05 13.18 -27.46
CA SER A 83 4.01 13.24 -26.46
C SER A 83 3.53 14.69 -26.60
N VAL A 84 2.69 14.93 -27.59
CA VAL A 84 1.71 15.97 -27.51
C VAL A 84 1.13 15.66 -26.16
N LEU A 85 1.34 16.57 -25.20
CA LEU A 85 0.43 16.72 -24.10
C LEU A 85 -0.94 16.90 -24.77
N ARG A 86 -1.55 15.80 -25.22
CA ARG A 86 -2.99 15.69 -25.13
C ARG A 86 -3.21 16.14 -23.72
N PRO A 87 -4.08 17.15 -23.46
CA PRO A 87 -4.60 17.29 -22.12
C PRO A 87 -4.97 15.86 -21.75
N GLU A 88 -4.21 15.26 -20.79
CA GLU A 88 -4.48 13.86 -20.44
C GLU A 88 -5.97 13.84 -20.24
N PRO A 89 -6.74 12.99 -20.95
CA PRO A 89 -8.17 12.87 -20.75
C PRO A 89 -8.25 12.61 -19.25
N ALA A 90 -8.92 13.54 -18.51
CA ALA A 90 -8.93 13.73 -17.06
C ALA A 90 -8.40 12.46 -16.43
N ARG A 91 -7.14 12.47 -15.93
CA ARG A 91 -6.35 11.30 -15.55
C ARG A 91 -7.28 10.23 -15.06
N GLU A 92 -7.57 9.19 -15.87
CA GLU A 92 -8.26 8.01 -15.33
C GLU A 92 -7.29 7.46 -14.32
N LEU A 93 -7.52 7.88 -13.06
CA LEU A 93 -6.70 7.48 -11.94
C LEU A 93 -6.93 5.98 -11.77
N SER A 94 -6.11 5.19 -12.48
CA SER A 94 -6.09 3.75 -12.25
C SER A 94 -5.74 3.52 -10.76
N PRO A 95 -6.18 2.45 -10.14
CA PRO A 95 -5.81 2.14 -8.74
C PRO A 95 -4.29 2.23 -8.50
N ARG A 96 -3.46 1.95 -9.53
CA ARG A 96 -2.00 2.10 -9.46
C ARG A 96 -1.53 3.54 -9.41
N SER A 97 -2.11 4.44 -10.20
CA SER A 97 -1.72 5.85 -10.20
C SER A 97 -2.13 6.51 -8.88
N ILE A 98 -3.30 6.19 -8.35
CA ILE A 98 -3.75 6.69 -7.04
C ILE A 98 -2.83 6.22 -5.91
N LEU A 99 -2.43 4.94 -5.88
CA LEU A 99 -1.51 4.45 -4.85
C LEU A 99 -0.17 5.20 -4.90
N ASN A 100 0.39 5.40 -6.09
CA ASN A 100 1.63 6.14 -6.24
C ASN A 100 1.48 7.60 -5.81
N ASP A 101 0.38 8.26 -6.18
CA ASP A 101 0.09 9.63 -5.76
C ASP A 101 -0.06 9.73 -4.25
N MET A 102 -0.77 8.81 -3.61
CA MET A 102 -0.90 8.75 -2.15
C MET A 102 0.45 8.59 -1.44
N LEU A 103 1.32 7.71 -1.97
CA LEU A 103 2.66 7.49 -1.44
C LEU A 103 3.55 8.73 -1.59
N GLN A 104 3.43 9.45 -2.71
CA GLN A 104 4.16 10.70 -2.96
C GLN A 104 3.63 11.82 -2.06
N MET A 105 2.31 12.01 -2.00
CA MET A 105 1.67 13.04 -1.17
C MET A 105 2.01 12.85 0.32
N ALA A 106 2.01 11.61 0.82
CA ALA A 106 2.36 11.32 2.21
C ALA A 106 3.78 11.75 2.61
N ARG A 107 4.68 11.97 1.63
CA ARG A 107 6.08 12.38 1.84
C ARG A 107 6.33 13.86 1.64
N LEU A 108 5.36 14.62 1.15
CA LEU A 108 5.53 16.05 0.93
C LEU A 108 5.56 16.81 2.26
N PRO A 109 6.55 17.69 2.47
CA PRO A 109 6.57 18.57 3.64
C PRO A 109 5.29 19.40 3.75
N GLY A 110 4.68 19.44 4.92
CA GLY A 110 3.45 20.20 5.18
C GLY A 110 2.14 19.49 4.77
N MET A 111 2.20 18.32 4.13
CA MET A 111 1.01 17.54 3.82
C MET A 111 0.54 16.76 5.06
N ARG A 112 -0.73 16.97 5.45
CA ARG A 112 -1.39 16.19 6.50
C ARG A 112 -2.01 14.95 5.86
N SER A 113 -1.27 13.84 5.88
CA SER A 113 -1.71 12.62 5.22
C SER A 113 -2.52 11.71 6.15
N LEU A 114 -3.80 11.54 5.85
CA LEU A 114 -4.70 10.52 6.39
C LEU A 114 -4.86 9.35 5.41
N ALA A 115 -4.01 9.30 4.34
CA ALA A 115 -4.12 8.32 3.27
C ALA A 115 -3.41 6.99 3.57
N MET A 116 -2.31 7.01 4.35
CA MET A 116 -1.49 5.83 4.61
C MET A 116 -1.75 5.26 6.00
N ALA A 117 -2.03 3.95 6.06
CA ALA A 117 -2.24 3.24 7.32
C ALA A 117 -0.91 2.69 7.86
N ASP A 118 0.05 3.58 8.13
CA ASP A 118 1.38 3.22 8.60
C ASP A 118 1.55 3.48 10.09
N ALA A 119 2.44 2.71 10.75
CA ALA A 119 2.81 2.96 12.12
C ALA A 119 3.55 4.31 12.24
N ALA A 120 3.27 5.04 13.31
CA ALA A 120 3.78 6.38 13.53
C ALA A 120 5.28 6.37 13.85
N PRO A 121 6.11 7.17 13.14
CA PRO A 121 7.56 7.21 13.38
C PRO A 121 7.95 7.65 14.79
N ASP A 122 7.18 8.55 15.40
CA ASP A 122 7.38 9.04 16.78
C ASP A 122 7.13 7.97 17.85
N LEU A 123 6.49 6.86 17.47
CA LEU A 123 6.18 5.75 18.37
C LEU A 123 7.11 4.54 18.19
N TYR A 124 8.07 4.56 17.27
CA TYR A 124 8.97 3.42 17.06
C TYR A 124 9.84 3.11 18.29
N PRO A 125 10.10 1.83 18.60
CA PRO A 125 10.93 1.42 19.74
C PRO A 125 12.43 1.48 19.39
N GLN A 126 12.92 2.67 19.01
CA GLN A 126 14.26 2.86 18.45
C GLN A 126 15.38 2.36 19.37
N ARG A 127 15.29 2.68 20.69
CA ARG A 127 16.34 2.34 21.65
C ARG A 127 16.41 0.84 21.93
N GLU A 128 15.25 0.23 22.15
CA GLU A 128 15.15 -1.19 22.43
C GLU A 128 15.53 -2.02 21.20
N PHE A 129 15.12 -1.59 20.02
CA PHE A 129 15.47 -2.29 18.78
C PHE A 129 16.95 -2.12 18.40
N ALA A 130 17.58 -0.96 18.67
CA ALA A 130 19.02 -0.76 18.50
C ALA A 130 19.83 -1.72 19.40
N ARG A 131 19.44 -1.88 20.66
CA ARG A 131 20.06 -2.85 21.56
C ARG A 131 19.94 -4.29 21.07
N ALA A 132 18.75 -4.66 20.57
CA ALA A 132 18.56 -5.99 19.98
C ALA A 132 19.45 -6.20 18.74
N LEU A 133 19.67 -5.17 17.93
CA LEU A 133 20.60 -5.22 16.77
C LEU A 133 22.05 -5.39 17.21
N GLU A 134 22.49 -4.64 18.22
CA GLU A 134 23.85 -4.75 18.80
C GLU A 134 24.09 -6.16 19.33
N GLU A 135 23.13 -6.71 20.07
CA GLU A 135 23.23 -8.09 20.60
C GLU A 135 23.21 -9.13 19.49
N ALA A 136 22.39 -8.95 18.45
CA ALA A 136 22.35 -9.82 17.29
C ALA A 136 23.70 -9.81 16.54
N LEU A 137 24.35 -8.65 16.41
CA LEU A 137 25.70 -8.53 15.83
C LEU A 137 26.75 -9.21 16.68
N ALA A 138 26.66 -9.07 18.01
CA ALA A 138 27.59 -9.70 18.94
C ALA A 138 27.46 -11.23 18.99
N SER A 139 26.37 -11.81 18.49
CA SER A 139 26.15 -13.27 18.44
C SER A 139 27.03 -14.00 17.41
N GLY A 140 27.84 -13.26 16.64
CA GLY A 140 28.85 -13.79 15.74
C GLY A 140 28.45 -13.86 14.28
N ALA A 141 29.32 -14.48 13.45
CA ALA A 141 29.20 -14.49 11.99
C ALA A 141 27.92 -15.13 11.44
N SER A 142 27.25 -15.99 12.22
CA SER A 142 26.00 -16.62 11.81
C SER A 142 24.84 -15.64 11.62
N ALA A 143 24.90 -14.45 12.25
CA ALA A 143 23.91 -13.38 12.04
C ALA A 143 24.14 -12.59 10.74
N LEU A 144 25.31 -12.69 10.15
CA LEU A 144 25.74 -11.95 8.96
C LEU A 144 25.74 -12.79 7.68
N GLY A 145 25.71 -14.13 7.82
CA GLY A 145 25.66 -15.08 6.71
C GLY A 145 24.23 -15.31 6.22
N TYR A 146 24.07 -16.19 5.23
CA TYR A 146 22.75 -16.68 4.82
C TYR A 146 22.11 -17.54 5.93
N THR A 147 20.80 -17.48 6.03
CA THR A 147 20.01 -18.40 6.86
C THR A 147 19.12 -19.29 6.00
N ALA A 148 18.40 -20.23 6.61
CA ALA A 148 17.40 -21.03 5.90
C ALA A 148 16.37 -20.15 5.20
N SER A 149 15.94 -20.53 4.01
CA SER A 149 14.89 -19.80 3.26
C SER A 149 13.58 -19.71 4.03
N GLN A 150 13.31 -20.67 4.90
CA GLN A 150 12.18 -20.67 5.80
C GLN A 150 12.28 -19.58 6.89
N GLY A 151 13.47 -19.09 7.18
CA GLY A 151 13.76 -18.07 8.19
C GLY A 151 14.65 -18.54 9.31
N ASP A 152 15.18 -17.59 10.09
CA ASP A 152 16.06 -17.85 11.21
C ASP A 152 15.38 -18.75 12.25
N PRO A 153 16.00 -19.87 12.69
CA PRO A 153 15.40 -20.80 13.64
C PRO A 153 15.03 -20.14 14.98
N LEU A 154 15.86 -19.20 15.47
CA LEU A 154 15.55 -18.48 16.72
C LEU A 154 14.26 -17.68 16.59
N LEU A 155 14.09 -16.95 15.48
CA LEU A 155 12.87 -16.19 15.26
C LEU A 155 11.65 -17.12 15.12
N ARG A 156 11.75 -18.23 14.37
CA ARG A 156 10.62 -19.16 14.19
C ARG A 156 10.18 -19.78 15.53
N THR A 157 11.13 -20.15 16.40
CA THR A 157 10.84 -20.64 17.74
C THR A 157 10.18 -19.55 18.59
N THR A 158 10.73 -18.34 18.58
CA THR A 158 10.17 -17.19 19.31
C THR A 158 8.75 -16.85 18.85
N LEU A 159 8.49 -16.95 17.54
CA LEU A 159 7.15 -16.76 16.97
C LEU A 159 6.18 -17.85 17.44
N ALA A 160 6.60 -19.11 17.44
CA ALA A 160 5.76 -20.22 17.93
C ALA A 160 5.33 -20.01 19.38
N ASP A 161 6.23 -19.49 20.24
CA ASP A 161 5.91 -19.16 21.62
C ASP A 161 4.94 -17.97 21.74
N LEU A 162 5.20 -16.89 21.00
CA LEU A 162 4.34 -15.71 20.96
C LEU A 162 2.90 -16.04 20.49
N LEU A 163 2.79 -16.91 19.52
CA LEU A 163 1.51 -17.31 18.93
C LEU A 163 0.65 -18.18 19.86
N ARG A 164 1.29 -18.95 20.76
CA ARG A 164 0.56 -19.71 21.79
C ARG A 164 -0.23 -18.79 22.73
N GLU A 165 0.29 -17.60 23.04
CA GLU A 165 -0.45 -16.60 23.84
C GLU A 165 -1.75 -16.15 23.15
N ARG A 166 -1.83 -16.32 21.84
CA ARG A 166 -3.00 -16.01 21.01
C ARG A 166 -3.86 -17.22 20.65
N GLY A 167 -3.59 -18.37 21.26
CA GLY A 167 -4.31 -19.61 21.03
C GLY A 167 -3.92 -20.35 19.74
N ILE A 168 -2.89 -19.92 19.03
CA ILE A 168 -2.40 -20.60 17.83
C ILE A 168 -1.34 -21.62 18.24
N SER A 169 -1.65 -22.90 18.10
CA SER A 169 -0.71 -24.00 18.33
C SER A 169 0.00 -24.31 17.00
N ALA A 170 1.20 -23.74 16.82
CA ALA A 170 2.05 -24.00 15.66
C ALA A 170 3.48 -24.27 16.10
N GLY A 171 4.11 -25.28 15.50
CA GLY A 171 5.54 -25.54 15.66
C GLY A 171 6.40 -24.63 14.76
N PRO A 172 7.72 -24.50 15.06
CA PRO A 172 8.61 -23.71 14.21
C PRO A 172 8.65 -24.17 12.73
N ASP A 173 8.35 -25.43 12.45
CA ASP A 173 8.35 -25.98 11.09
C ASP A 173 7.09 -25.61 10.30
N GLU A 174 6.05 -25.13 10.98
CA GLU A 174 4.82 -24.61 10.38
C GLU A 174 4.89 -23.09 10.12
N ILE A 175 6.04 -22.45 10.35
CA ILE A 175 6.24 -21.02 10.22
C ILE A 175 7.28 -20.73 9.14
N ILE A 176 6.98 -19.86 8.19
CA ILE A 176 7.94 -19.26 7.25
C ILE A 176 8.00 -17.74 7.44
N VAL A 177 9.23 -17.21 7.54
CA VAL A 177 9.48 -15.78 7.63
C VAL A 177 9.52 -15.16 6.25
N THR A 178 8.90 -13.99 6.09
CA THR A 178 8.80 -13.26 4.82
C THR A 178 9.23 -11.81 5.00
N SER A 179 9.51 -11.12 3.88
CA SER A 179 9.81 -9.68 3.87
C SER A 179 8.54 -8.83 4.00
N GLY A 180 7.77 -9.07 5.08
CA GLY A 180 6.47 -8.48 5.36
C GLY A 180 5.31 -9.21 4.66
N VAL A 181 4.08 -8.79 4.99
CA VAL A 181 2.83 -9.38 4.44
C VAL A 181 2.79 -9.35 2.92
N THR A 182 3.32 -8.31 2.28
CA THR A 182 3.28 -8.17 0.81
C THR A 182 3.99 -9.34 0.11
N GLN A 183 5.19 -9.74 0.57
CA GLN A 183 5.84 -10.94 0.05
C GLN A 183 5.06 -12.19 0.42
N GLY A 184 4.58 -12.29 1.66
CA GLY A 184 3.76 -13.42 2.10
C GLY A 184 2.55 -13.66 1.21
N MET A 185 1.79 -12.61 0.91
CA MET A 185 0.63 -12.68 0.01
C MET A 185 1.03 -13.04 -1.43
N SER A 186 2.13 -12.47 -1.93
CA SER A 186 2.65 -12.79 -3.25
C SER A 186 3.04 -14.28 -3.37
N LEU A 187 3.71 -14.83 -2.35
CA LEU A 187 4.07 -16.25 -2.28
C LEU A 187 2.83 -17.15 -2.23
N ILE A 188 1.84 -16.83 -1.39
CA ILE A 188 0.59 -17.57 -1.27
C ILE A 188 -0.14 -17.58 -2.62
N ALA A 189 -0.33 -16.41 -3.23
CA ALA A 189 -1.03 -16.28 -4.50
C ALA A 189 -0.39 -17.15 -5.60
N ARG A 190 0.94 -17.10 -5.77
CA ARG A 190 1.67 -17.92 -6.75
C ARG A 190 1.71 -19.42 -6.41
N THR A 191 1.62 -19.75 -5.13
CA THR A 191 1.66 -21.15 -4.69
C THR A 191 0.30 -21.85 -4.84
N LEU A 192 -0.79 -21.11 -4.62
CA LEU A 192 -2.15 -21.65 -4.62
C LEU A 192 -2.91 -21.41 -5.93
N ALA A 193 -2.57 -20.36 -6.70
CA ALA A 193 -3.28 -19.99 -7.92
C ALA A 193 -2.33 -19.83 -9.12
N ARG A 194 -2.90 -19.79 -10.31
CA ARG A 194 -2.24 -19.58 -11.60
C ARG A 194 -2.89 -18.39 -12.33
N PRO A 195 -2.23 -17.77 -13.30
CA PRO A 195 -2.88 -16.77 -14.17
C PRO A 195 -4.17 -17.31 -14.76
N GLY A 196 -5.25 -16.52 -14.67
CA GLY A 196 -6.61 -16.91 -15.10
C GLY A 196 -7.49 -17.50 -14.00
N ASP A 197 -6.91 -18.04 -12.92
CA ASP A 197 -7.68 -18.48 -11.74
C ASP A 197 -8.36 -17.30 -11.03
N CYS A 198 -9.27 -17.59 -10.10
CA CYS A 198 -9.89 -16.56 -9.28
C CYS A 198 -9.72 -16.83 -7.77
N VAL A 199 -9.84 -15.76 -7.01
CA VAL A 199 -9.76 -15.69 -5.55
C VAL A 199 -10.93 -14.87 -5.05
N ILE A 200 -11.61 -15.31 -4.01
CA ILE A 200 -12.62 -14.50 -3.33
C ILE A 200 -11.91 -13.61 -2.29
N VAL A 201 -12.28 -12.34 -2.31
CA VAL A 201 -11.77 -11.32 -1.38
C VAL A 201 -12.94 -10.57 -0.75
N GLU A 202 -12.76 -9.99 0.41
CA GLU A 202 -13.72 -9.04 0.98
C GLU A 202 -13.94 -7.85 0.04
N GLN A 203 -15.12 -7.24 0.07
CA GLN A 203 -15.42 -6.05 -0.72
C GLN A 203 -16.09 -4.98 0.17
N PRO A 204 -15.33 -3.96 0.60
CA PRO A 204 -13.97 -3.60 0.20
C PRO A 204 -12.86 -4.48 0.81
N THR A 205 -11.63 -4.44 0.24
CA THR A 205 -10.47 -5.21 0.70
C THR A 205 -9.17 -4.42 0.61
N TYR A 206 -8.06 -5.01 1.07
CA TYR A 206 -6.74 -4.40 1.04
C TYR A 206 -6.22 -4.21 -0.39
N LEU A 207 -5.98 -2.94 -0.77
CA LEU A 207 -5.47 -2.55 -2.08
C LEU A 207 -4.18 -3.27 -2.48
N GLY A 208 -3.27 -3.54 -1.50
CA GLY A 208 -2.02 -4.24 -1.77
C GLY A 208 -2.25 -5.66 -2.30
N LEU A 209 -3.26 -6.38 -1.80
CA LEU A 209 -3.63 -7.68 -2.33
C LEU A 209 -4.20 -7.58 -3.75
N LEU A 210 -5.12 -6.64 -4.00
CA LEU A 210 -5.68 -6.43 -5.34
C LEU A 210 -4.58 -6.18 -6.38
N ASN A 211 -3.56 -5.40 -6.02
CA ASN A 211 -2.40 -5.16 -6.87
C ASN A 211 -1.58 -6.44 -7.11
N ILE A 212 -1.34 -7.26 -6.08
CA ILE A 212 -0.62 -8.53 -6.21
C ILE A 212 -1.37 -9.47 -7.16
N LEU A 213 -2.67 -9.66 -6.94
CA LEU A 213 -3.51 -10.53 -7.79
C LEU A 213 -3.51 -10.05 -9.24
N ASN A 214 -3.68 -8.74 -9.47
CA ASN A 214 -3.66 -8.16 -10.80
C ASN A 214 -2.32 -8.37 -11.53
N VAL A 215 -1.17 -8.15 -10.83
CA VAL A 215 0.17 -8.38 -11.42
C VAL A 215 0.38 -9.85 -11.79
N GLN A 216 -0.20 -10.77 -11.01
CA GLN A 216 -0.08 -12.20 -11.24
C GLN A 216 -1.14 -12.76 -12.20
N GLY A 217 -2.01 -11.91 -12.76
CA GLY A 217 -3.07 -12.32 -13.66
C GLY A 217 -4.18 -13.15 -13.00
N ILE A 218 -4.37 -13.01 -11.69
CA ILE A 218 -5.38 -13.71 -10.90
C ILE A 218 -6.58 -12.77 -10.72
N ARG A 219 -7.80 -13.28 -10.96
CA ARG A 219 -9.02 -12.48 -10.84
C ARG A 219 -9.48 -12.42 -9.39
N ALA A 220 -9.74 -11.22 -8.88
CA ALA A 220 -10.38 -11.01 -7.58
C ALA A 220 -11.91 -10.98 -7.75
N ILE A 221 -12.62 -11.77 -6.94
CA ILE A 221 -14.09 -11.78 -6.86
C ILE A 221 -14.46 -11.20 -5.51
N GLY A 222 -15.19 -10.08 -5.50
CA GLY A 222 -15.59 -9.40 -4.27
C GLY A 222 -16.77 -10.08 -3.57
N ALA A 223 -16.60 -10.41 -2.30
CA ALA A 223 -17.67 -10.87 -1.42
C ALA A 223 -18.18 -9.72 -0.54
N PRO A 224 -19.50 -9.53 -0.39
CA PRO A 224 -20.05 -8.41 0.33
C PRO A 224 -19.73 -8.43 1.83
N MET A 225 -19.67 -7.23 2.42
CA MET A 225 -19.45 -6.99 3.84
C MET A 225 -20.53 -6.06 4.41
N ASP A 226 -20.73 -6.15 5.72
CA ASP A 226 -21.51 -5.21 6.52
C ASP A 226 -20.77 -4.87 7.85
N ASP A 227 -21.48 -4.34 8.83
CA ASP A 227 -20.91 -3.93 10.12
C ASP A 227 -20.40 -5.13 10.97
N ASP A 228 -20.84 -6.36 10.68
CA ASP A 228 -20.36 -7.61 11.27
C ASP A 228 -19.24 -8.31 10.45
N GLY A 229 -18.70 -7.61 9.46
CA GLY A 229 -17.65 -8.10 8.56
C GLY A 229 -18.19 -8.83 7.35
N LEU A 230 -17.44 -9.84 6.88
CA LEU A 230 -17.77 -10.64 5.70
C LEU A 230 -19.14 -11.34 5.84
N ILE A 231 -20.02 -11.19 4.86
CA ILE A 231 -21.34 -11.88 4.82
C ILE A 231 -21.12 -13.30 4.33
N VAL A 232 -21.04 -14.25 5.30
CA VAL A 232 -20.68 -15.64 5.02
C VAL A 232 -21.73 -16.35 4.16
N ASP A 233 -23.02 -16.03 4.35
CA ASP A 233 -24.11 -16.61 3.55
C ASP A 233 -24.00 -16.31 2.05
N ALA A 234 -23.38 -15.20 1.69
CA ALA A 234 -23.12 -14.86 0.29
C ALA A 234 -21.95 -15.64 -0.33
N LEU A 235 -21.05 -16.19 0.51
CA LEU A 235 -19.85 -16.88 0.00
C LEU A 235 -20.16 -18.20 -0.68
N GLU A 236 -21.13 -18.97 -0.21
CA GLU A 236 -21.42 -20.30 -0.74
C GLU A 236 -21.82 -20.22 -2.23
N ALA A 237 -22.64 -19.25 -2.60
CA ALA A 237 -23.01 -19.02 -3.99
C ALA A 237 -21.79 -18.64 -4.85
N LEU A 238 -20.93 -17.74 -4.33
CA LEU A 238 -19.69 -17.33 -5.02
C LEU A 238 -18.70 -18.49 -5.19
N ILE A 239 -18.60 -19.37 -4.18
CA ILE A 239 -17.74 -20.57 -4.23
C ILE A 239 -18.20 -21.51 -5.34
N VAL A 240 -19.50 -21.80 -5.39
CA VAL A 240 -20.09 -22.73 -6.39
C VAL A 240 -19.95 -22.16 -7.80
N GLU A 241 -20.23 -20.87 -7.98
CA GLU A 241 -20.18 -20.20 -9.29
C GLU A 241 -18.75 -20.07 -9.80
N HIS A 242 -17.83 -19.60 -8.95
CA HIS A 242 -16.50 -19.17 -9.44
C HIS A 242 -15.39 -20.18 -9.17
N ARG A 243 -15.58 -21.15 -8.27
CA ARG A 243 -14.59 -22.18 -7.90
C ARG A 243 -13.22 -21.56 -7.56
N PRO A 244 -13.15 -20.70 -6.54
CA PRO A 244 -11.94 -19.95 -6.21
C PRO A 244 -10.82 -20.88 -5.71
N ARG A 245 -9.57 -20.43 -5.87
CA ARG A 245 -8.40 -21.16 -5.37
C ARG A 245 -8.20 -20.98 -3.87
N PHE A 246 -8.59 -19.84 -3.34
CA PHE A 246 -8.62 -19.55 -1.92
C PHE A 246 -9.56 -18.38 -1.63
N ILE A 247 -9.88 -18.19 -0.36
CA ILE A 247 -10.61 -17.03 0.16
C ILE A 247 -9.62 -16.20 0.98
N TYR A 248 -9.68 -14.87 0.87
CA TYR A 248 -8.88 -13.94 1.67
C TYR A 248 -9.77 -13.07 2.53
N THR A 249 -9.40 -12.91 3.81
CA THR A 249 -10.12 -12.08 4.78
C THR A 249 -9.15 -11.39 5.73
N ILE A 250 -9.52 -10.19 6.20
CA ILE A 250 -8.89 -9.48 7.33
C ILE A 250 -9.92 -9.47 8.48
N PRO A 251 -9.99 -10.53 9.29
CA PRO A 251 -11.11 -10.74 10.21
C PRO A 251 -11.07 -9.86 11.47
N VAL A 252 -9.99 -9.07 11.65
CA VAL A 252 -9.78 -8.22 12.83
C VAL A 252 -9.31 -6.84 12.38
N PHE A 253 -10.09 -5.80 12.72
CA PHE A 253 -9.80 -4.39 12.37
C PHE A 253 -9.50 -4.20 10.88
N GLN A 254 -10.41 -4.68 10.06
CA GLN A 254 -10.31 -4.80 8.60
C GLN A 254 -9.83 -3.51 7.94
N ASN A 255 -8.97 -3.62 6.96
CA ASN A 255 -8.54 -2.53 6.11
C ASN A 255 -9.24 -2.65 4.74
N PRO A 256 -10.15 -1.68 4.39
CA PRO A 256 -10.22 -0.32 4.92
C PRO A 256 -11.30 -0.03 5.96
N SER A 257 -12.22 -0.97 6.26
CA SER A 257 -13.46 -0.68 6.98
C SER A 257 -13.30 -0.46 8.50
N GLY A 258 -12.24 -1.02 9.11
CA GLY A 258 -12.04 -1.00 10.57
C GLY A 258 -12.93 -1.96 11.35
N VAL A 259 -13.81 -2.72 10.68
CA VAL A 259 -14.74 -3.68 11.33
C VAL A 259 -14.03 -4.99 11.70
N CYS A 260 -14.66 -5.75 12.61
CA CYS A 260 -14.23 -7.11 12.96
C CYS A 260 -15.29 -8.11 12.52
N LEU A 261 -14.84 -9.27 12.04
CA LEU A 261 -15.72 -10.40 11.75
C LEU A 261 -16.34 -10.90 13.06
N SER A 262 -17.67 -10.93 13.14
CA SER A 262 -18.41 -11.33 14.36
C SER A 262 -18.15 -12.80 14.74
N PRO A 263 -18.29 -13.17 16.04
CA PRO A 263 -18.02 -14.54 16.48
C PRO A 263 -18.82 -15.60 15.75
N SER A 264 -20.09 -15.34 15.46
CA SER A 264 -20.95 -16.27 14.70
C SER A 264 -20.46 -16.48 13.27
N ARG A 265 -20.07 -15.39 12.58
CA ARG A 265 -19.54 -15.46 11.22
C ARG A 265 -18.16 -16.11 11.15
N ARG A 266 -17.33 -15.98 12.19
CA ARG A 266 -16.04 -16.68 12.28
C ARG A 266 -16.23 -18.20 12.29
N ALA A 267 -17.16 -18.69 13.10
CA ALA A 267 -17.51 -20.13 13.15
C ALA A 267 -18.13 -20.60 11.82
N ALA A 268 -19.05 -19.84 11.26
CA ALA A 268 -19.68 -20.15 9.98
C ALA A 268 -18.67 -20.18 8.82
N LEU A 269 -17.71 -19.23 8.78
CA LEU A 269 -16.67 -19.19 7.76
C LEU A 269 -15.76 -20.41 7.83
N LEU A 270 -15.32 -20.82 9.02
CA LEU A 270 -14.50 -22.02 9.19
C LEU A 270 -15.27 -23.28 8.74
N ALA A 271 -16.53 -23.44 9.15
CA ALA A 271 -17.35 -24.54 8.70
C ALA A 271 -17.57 -24.58 7.18
N LEU A 272 -17.72 -23.41 6.56
CA LEU A 272 -17.88 -23.27 5.12
C LEU A 272 -16.62 -23.69 4.35
N VAL A 273 -15.44 -23.20 4.76
CA VAL A 273 -14.16 -23.54 4.09
C VAL A 273 -13.81 -25.02 4.28
N GLU A 274 -14.14 -25.60 5.42
CA GLU A 274 -13.96 -27.03 5.68
C GLU A 274 -14.87 -27.87 4.76
N ARG A 275 -16.16 -27.54 4.66
CA ARG A 275 -17.13 -28.21 3.78
C ARG A 275 -16.70 -28.22 2.32
N HIS A 276 -16.16 -27.12 1.84
CA HIS A 276 -15.75 -26.95 0.44
C HIS A 276 -14.27 -27.28 0.18
N HIS A 277 -13.51 -27.62 1.23
CA HIS A 277 -12.04 -27.86 1.16
C HIS A 277 -11.27 -26.73 0.47
N ILE A 278 -11.62 -25.48 0.77
CA ILE A 278 -11.00 -24.29 0.17
C ILE A 278 -10.02 -23.67 1.16
N PRO A 279 -8.77 -23.39 0.79
CA PRO A 279 -7.84 -22.64 1.62
C PRO A 279 -8.39 -21.26 1.98
N LEU A 280 -8.23 -20.87 3.25
CA LEU A 280 -8.56 -19.55 3.77
C LEU A 280 -7.28 -18.81 4.15
N VAL A 281 -7.05 -17.63 3.59
CA VAL A 281 -5.95 -16.77 3.96
C VAL A 281 -6.45 -15.72 4.94
N GLU A 282 -6.01 -15.84 6.18
CA GLU A 282 -6.29 -14.91 7.27
C GLU A 282 -5.15 -13.88 7.36
N ASP A 283 -5.41 -12.62 7.08
CA ASP A 283 -4.48 -11.52 7.29
C ASP A 283 -4.71 -10.89 8.67
N ASP A 284 -3.81 -11.16 9.59
CA ASP A 284 -3.90 -10.75 11.00
C ASP A 284 -2.86 -9.67 11.37
N ILE A 285 -2.74 -8.65 10.53
CA ILE A 285 -1.72 -7.59 10.72
C ILE A 285 -2.07 -6.60 11.84
N TYR A 286 -3.35 -6.51 12.23
CA TYR A 286 -3.83 -5.48 13.17
C TYR A 286 -4.25 -5.98 14.54
N SER A 287 -4.37 -7.27 14.78
CA SER A 287 -4.92 -7.82 16.02
C SER A 287 -4.19 -7.40 17.30
N GLN A 288 -2.89 -7.07 17.20
CA GLN A 288 -2.12 -6.54 18.33
C GLN A 288 -2.49 -5.09 18.69
N LEU A 289 -3.29 -4.41 17.87
CA LEU A 289 -3.67 -3.01 18.00
C LEU A 289 -5.12 -2.86 18.46
N ALA A 290 -5.57 -3.66 19.41
CA ALA A 290 -6.87 -3.52 20.07
C ALA A 290 -6.83 -2.36 21.07
N TYR A 291 -7.81 -1.46 21.00
CA TYR A 291 -7.92 -0.29 21.87
C TYR A 291 -8.84 -0.53 23.06
N GLU A 292 -9.84 -1.37 22.88
CA GLU A 292 -10.77 -1.81 23.93
C GLU A 292 -10.68 -3.34 24.08
N GLY A 293 -10.44 -3.80 25.31
CA GLY A 293 -10.41 -5.24 25.61
C GLY A 293 -9.28 -5.99 24.88
N THR A 294 -9.59 -7.16 24.36
CA THR A 294 -8.69 -8.01 23.58
C THR A 294 -9.23 -8.26 22.19
N ALA A 295 -8.33 -8.35 21.21
CA ALA A 295 -8.71 -8.72 19.86
C ALA A 295 -9.36 -10.12 19.84
N PRO A 296 -10.34 -10.38 18.95
CA PRO A 296 -10.87 -11.72 18.74
C PRO A 296 -9.76 -12.74 18.48
N PRO A 297 -9.93 -14.01 18.87
CA PRO A 297 -8.97 -15.08 18.57
C PRO A 297 -8.75 -15.20 17.05
N ALA A 298 -7.56 -15.59 16.62
CA ALA A 298 -7.31 -15.85 15.21
C ALA A 298 -8.22 -16.98 14.68
N LEU A 299 -8.60 -16.92 13.39
CA LEU A 299 -9.31 -18.04 12.75
C LEU A 299 -8.44 -19.31 12.78
N LYS A 300 -7.14 -19.15 12.58
CA LYS A 300 -6.13 -20.21 12.68
C LYS A 300 -6.18 -20.96 14.03
N ALA A 301 -6.51 -20.29 15.13
CA ALA A 301 -6.60 -20.93 16.44
C ALA A 301 -7.69 -22.03 16.50
N ASN A 302 -8.71 -21.94 15.65
CA ASN A 302 -9.82 -22.90 15.58
C ASN A 302 -9.81 -23.75 14.29
N ASP A 303 -8.73 -23.70 13.51
CA ASP A 303 -8.57 -24.44 12.26
C ASP A 303 -8.18 -25.88 12.52
N GLN A 304 -9.15 -26.79 12.57
CA GLN A 304 -8.93 -28.24 12.76
C GLN A 304 -8.58 -28.94 11.43
N ALA A 305 -9.01 -28.38 10.31
CA ALA A 305 -8.83 -28.96 8.98
C ALA A 305 -7.48 -28.64 8.32
N GLY A 306 -6.68 -27.70 8.90
CA GLY A 306 -5.41 -27.26 8.33
C GLY A 306 -5.56 -26.40 7.07
N LEU A 307 -6.73 -25.79 6.87
CA LEU A 307 -7.06 -25.01 5.69
C LEU A 307 -6.73 -23.51 5.83
N VAL A 308 -6.52 -23.03 7.06
CA VAL A 308 -6.20 -21.60 7.31
C VAL A 308 -4.70 -21.36 7.18
N LEU A 309 -4.34 -20.49 6.25
CA LEU A 309 -3.01 -19.87 6.15
C LEU A 309 -3.07 -18.54 6.90
N HIS A 310 -2.43 -18.45 8.06
CA HIS A 310 -2.38 -17.22 8.85
C HIS A 310 -1.18 -16.40 8.45
N VAL A 311 -1.40 -15.14 8.11
CA VAL A 311 -0.35 -14.20 7.67
C VAL A 311 -0.34 -13.00 8.59
N SER A 312 0.85 -12.60 9.05
CA SER A 312 1.01 -11.41 9.88
C SER A 312 2.37 -10.74 9.68
N SER A 313 2.57 -9.58 10.31
CA SER A 313 3.79 -8.80 10.19
C SER A 313 3.96 -7.86 11.38
N PHE A 314 5.20 -7.51 11.66
CA PHE A 314 5.56 -6.51 12.68
C PHE A 314 5.59 -5.07 12.16
N SER A 315 5.17 -4.84 10.91
CA SER A 315 5.19 -3.52 10.27
C SER A 315 4.24 -2.51 10.92
N LYS A 316 3.15 -2.97 11.55
CA LYS A 316 2.17 -2.08 12.19
C LYS A 316 2.33 -2.02 13.71
N SER A 317 2.90 -3.06 14.30
CA SER A 317 3.07 -3.17 15.76
C SER A 317 4.45 -2.77 16.27
N VAL A 318 5.52 -2.91 15.46
CA VAL A 318 6.90 -2.59 15.89
C VAL A 318 7.51 -1.51 15.00
N LEU A 319 7.96 -1.88 13.80
CA LEU A 319 8.50 -0.93 12.82
C LEU A 319 8.42 -1.46 11.39
N PRO A 320 7.93 -0.65 10.44
CA PRO A 320 7.77 -1.08 9.06
C PRO A 320 9.10 -1.33 8.35
N GLY A 321 10.17 -0.64 8.75
CA GLY A 321 11.50 -0.74 8.15
C GLY A 321 12.21 -2.07 8.39
N ALA A 322 11.82 -2.87 9.39
CA ALA A 322 12.38 -4.20 9.61
C ALA A 322 12.03 -5.19 8.50
N ARG A 323 10.94 -4.96 7.78
CA ARG A 323 10.49 -5.84 6.69
C ARG A 323 10.38 -7.30 7.12
N ILE A 324 9.79 -7.58 8.28
CA ILE A 324 9.56 -8.93 8.79
C ILE A 324 8.07 -9.20 8.89
N GLY A 325 7.64 -10.27 8.22
CA GLY A 325 6.34 -10.90 8.34
C GLY A 325 6.51 -12.42 8.43
N TYR A 326 5.41 -13.13 8.59
CA TYR A 326 5.41 -14.59 8.64
C TYR A 326 4.10 -15.16 8.14
N ILE A 327 4.16 -16.43 7.72
CA ILE A 327 2.99 -17.24 7.38
C ILE A 327 3.01 -18.49 8.24
N ILE A 328 1.85 -18.89 8.75
CA ILE A 328 1.63 -20.17 9.43
C ILE A 328 0.74 -21.01 8.55
N ALA A 329 1.19 -22.22 8.25
CA ALA A 329 0.42 -23.19 7.47
C ALA A 329 0.88 -24.61 7.79
N THR A 330 0.23 -25.63 7.23
CA THR A 330 0.69 -27.01 7.37
C THR A 330 2.11 -27.20 6.81
N PRO A 331 2.91 -28.16 7.33
CA PRO A 331 4.28 -28.39 6.86
C PRO A 331 4.38 -28.62 5.35
N GLN A 332 3.38 -29.27 4.76
CA GLN A 332 3.32 -29.48 3.31
C GLN A 332 3.18 -28.16 2.54
N THR A 333 2.31 -27.27 3.02
CA THR A 333 2.13 -25.92 2.42
C THR A 333 3.37 -25.08 2.62
N ILE A 334 4.00 -25.11 3.80
CA ILE A 334 5.26 -24.42 4.08
C ILE A 334 6.35 -24.88 3.12
N GLY A 335 6.50 -26.18 2.85
CA GLY A 335 7.49 -26.68 1.88
C GLY A 335 7.32 -26.06 0.48
N ARG A 336 6.07 -25.91 0.01
CA ARG A 336 5.77 -25.24 -1.28
C ARG A 336 6.08 -23.73 -1.24
N LEU A 337 5.76 -23.06 -0.15
CA LEU A 337 6.06 -21.64 0.04
C LEU A 337 7.57 -21.38 0.12
N VAL A 338 8.33 -22.27 0.79
CA VAL A 338 9.80 -22.20 0.84
C VAL A 338 10.40 -22.35 -0.54
N ALA A 339 9.95 -23.31 -1.34
CA ALA A 339 10.42 -23.47 -2.73
C ALA A 339 10.14 -22.22 -3.58
N ALA A 340 8.95 -21.61 -3.45
CA ALA A 340 8.62 -20.37 -4.14
C ALA A 340 9.47 -19.19 -3.65
N LYS A 341 9.76 -19.10 -2.34
CA LYS A 341 10.59 -18.04 -1.75
C LYS A 341 12.06 -18.15 -2.18
N GLN A 342 12.59 -19.37 -2.31
CA GLN A 342 13.97 -19.57 -2.81
C GLN A 342 14.20 -18.96 -4.19
N ALA A 343 13.16 -18.95 -5.03
CA ALA A 343 13.23 -18.31 -6.35
C ALA A 343 13.15 -16.77 -6.29
N ASP A 344 12.71 -16.19 -5.16
CA ASP A 344 12.55 -14.73 -5.00
C ASP A 344 13.79 -14.06 -4.39
N ASP A 345 14.13 -14.45 -3.16
CA ASP A 345 15.12 -13.73 -2.35
C ASP A 345 16.07 -14.65 -1.59
N LEU A 346 16.01 -15.95 -1.83
CA LEU A 346 16.77 -17.00 -1.15
C LEU A 346 16.48 -17.04 0.37
N CYS A 347 16.65 -15.92 1.09
CA CYS A 347 16.28 -15.77 2.50
C CYS A 347 16.07 -14.28 2.85
N SER A 348 15.23 -14.01 3.83
CA SER A 348 15.09 -12.66 4.41
C SER A 348 16.32 -12.32 5.28
N PRO A 349 16.66 -11.02 5.49
CA PRO A 349 17.88 -10.61 6.21
C PRO A 349 17.99 -11.22 7.61
N PRO A 350 19.00 -12.08 7.90
CA PRO A 350 19.10 -12.81 9.16
C PRO A 350 19.30 -11.91 10.38
N LEU A 351 20.09 -10.85 10.23
CA LEU A 351 20.37 -9.90 11.31
C LEU A 351 19.09 -9.27 11.88
N LEU A 352 18.19 -8.83 11.01
CA LEU A 352 16.91 -8.24 11.44
C LEU A 352 15.99 -9.28 12.07
N GLN A 353 16.01 -10.51 11.58
CA GLN A 353 15.25 -11.62 12.17
C GLN A 353 15.73 -11.92 13.60
N ARG A 354 17.04 -12.00 13.84
CA ARG A 354 17.61 -12.20 15.17
C ARG A 354 17.32 -11.03 16.10
N ALA A 355 17.51 -9.81 15.64
CA ALA A 355 17.19 -8.63 16.41
C ALA A 355 15.72 -8.64 16.86
N LEU A 356 14.79 -9.00 15.97
CA LEU A 356 13.38 -9.11 16.34
C LEU A 356 13.12 -10.24 17.35
N ALA A 357 13.75 -11.39 17.18
CA ALA A 357 13.63 -12.49 18.15
C ALA A 357 14.08 -12.05 19.53
N LEU A 358 15.24 -11.43 19.66
CA LEU A 358 15.76 -10.88 20.91
C LEU A 358 14.85 -9.78 21.48
N PHE A 359 14.35 -8.88 20.65
CA PHE A 359 13.40 -7.84 21.05
C PHE A 359 12.13 -8.44 21.69
N ILE A 360 11.63 -9.55 21.15
CA ILE A 360 10.48 -10.27 21.71
C ILE A 360 10.87 -10.98 23.02
N GLN A 361 11.97 -11.73 23.03
CA GLN A 361 12.43 -12.53 24.16
C GLN A 361 12.75 -11.68 25.40
N HIS A 362 13.28 -10.46 25.20
CA HIS A 362 13.49 -9.50 26.30
C HIS A 362 12.18 -8.86 26.81
N GLY A 363 11.02 -9.19 26.27
CA GLY A 363 9.74 -8.60 26.63
C GLY A 363 9.57 -7.15 26.20
N TRP A 364 10.47 -6.63 25.37
CA TRP A 364 10.40 -5.25 24.89
C TRP A 364 9.22 -5.02 23.96
N MET A 365 8.81 -6.04 23.21
CA MET A 365 7.60 -5.96 22.40
C MET A 365 6.35 -5.72 23.26
N ALA A 366 6.15 -6.50 24.31
CA ALA A 366 5.00 -6.34 25.21
C ALA A 366 5.02 -4.95 25.88
N SER A 367 6.20 -4.48 26.31
CA SER A 367 6.37 -3.15 26.91
C SER A 367 6.09 -2.04 25.89
N HIS A 368 6.52 -2.21 24.65
CA HIS A 368 6.24 -1.30 23.55
C HIS A 368 4.74 -1.21 23.27
N MET A 369 4.04 -2.34 23.14
CA MET A 369 2.60 -2.36 22.87
C MET A 369 1.80 -1.67 23.98
N ARG A 370 2.14 -1.89 25.27
CA ARG A 370 1.52 -1.16 26.39
C ARG A 370 1.68 0.35 26.30
N ARG A 371 2.77 0.84 25.70
CA ARG A 371 3.06 2.28 25.53
C ARG A 371 2.31 2.87 24.32
N VAL A 372 2.22 2.15 23.19
CA VAL A 372 1.73 2.72 21.94
C VAL A 372 0.22 2.56 21.74
N ILE A 373 -0.41 1.51 22.28
CA ILE A 373 -1.86 1.30 22.16
C ILE A 373 -2.66 2.51 22.69
N PRO A 374 -2.37 3.07 23.90
CA PRO A 374 -3.07 4.26 24.37
C PRO A 374 -2.90 5.47 23.44
N ARG A 375 -1.74 5.63 22.80
CA ARG A 375 -1.46 6.72 21.87
C ARG A 375 -2.27 6.59 20.57
N TYR A 376 -2.37 5.38 20.02
CA TYR A 376 -3.22 5.15 18.85
C TYR A 376 -4.71 5.29 19.17
N ARG A 377 -5.13 4.89 20.38
CA ARG A 377 -6.49 5.13 20.88
C ARG A 377 -6.79 6.63 20.93
N GLU A 378 -5.90 7.45 21.51
CA GLU A 378 -6.01 8.91 21.57
C GLU A 378 -6.18 9.52 20.16
N ARG A 379 -5.40 9.07 19.17
CA ARG A 379 -5.50 9.52 17.78
C ARG A 379 -6.83 9.11 17.13
N ARG A 380 -7.30 7.88 17.40
CA ARG A 380 -8.62 7.43 16.97
C ARG A 380 -9.72 8.32 17.55
N ASP A 381 -9.69 8.59 18.83
CA ASP A 381 -10.68 9.39 19.54
C ASP A 381 -10.67 10.83 19.02
N ALA A 382 -9.50 11.40 18.74
CA ALA A 382 -9.36 12.70 18.08
C ALA A 382 -10.01 12.71 16.70
N LEU A 383 -9.78 11.67 15.87
CA LEU A 383 -10.42 11.55 14.56
C LEU A 383 -11.96 11.51 14.69
N MET A 384 -12.50 10.67 15.59
CA MET A 384 -13.94 10.54 15.79
C MET A 384 -14.56 11.86 16.24
N THR A 385 -13.91 12.54 17.19
CA THR A 385 -14.37 13.84 17.70
C THR A 385 -14.34 14.92 16.62
N ALA A 386 -13.26 14.98 15.85
CA ALA A 386 -13.11 15.95 14.77
C ALA A 386 -14.15 15.73 13.64
N MET A 387 -14.38 14.47 13.23
CA MET A 387 -15.41 14.16 12.24
C MET A 387 -16.81 14.54 12.73
N ALA A 388 -17.15 14.24 13.98
CA ALA A 388 -18.44 14.63 14.56
C ALA A 388 -18.64 16.16 14.61
N ARG A 389 -17.56 16.93 14.75
CA ARG A 389 -17.59 18.40 14.80
C ARG A 389 -17.64 19.06 13.43
N HIS A 390 -16.89 18.54 12.46
CA HIS A 390 -16.58 19.24 11.21
C HIS A 390 -17.23 18.65 9.97
N PHE A 391 -17.60 17.36 9.99
CA PHE A 391 -18.20 16.73 8.80
C PHE A 391 -19.70 17.04 8.67
N PRO A 392 -20.20 17.17 7.43
CA PRO A 392 -21.63 17.24 7.17
C PRO A 392 -22.40 16.07 7.77
N SER A 393 -23.65 16.33 8.23
CA SER A 393 -24.51 15.35 8.92
C SER A 393 -24.90 14.14 8.04
N GLU A 394 -24.77 14.29 6.73
CA GLU A 394 -25.09 13.25 5.74
C GLU A 394 -24.03 12.15 5.64
N LEU A 395 -22.80 12.41 6.12
CA LEU A 395 -21.74 11.44 6.13
C LEU A 395 -21.94 10.42 7.25
N ARG A 396 -21.51 9.18 6.99
CA ARG A 396 -21.49 8.10 7.98
C ARG A 396 -20.08 7.51 7.99
N TRP A 397 -19.64 7.04 9.15
CA TRP A 397 -18.31 6.42 9.29
C TRP A 397 -18.29 5.31 10.31
N THR A 398 -17.33 4.42 10.18
CA THR A 398 -17.07 3.35 11.16
C THR A 398 -16.26 3.89 12.34
N THR A 399 -16.54 3.37 13.55
CA THR A 399 -15.76 3.64 14.75
C THR A 399 -14.91 2.41 15.07
N PRO A 400 -13.62 2.37 14.66
CA PRO A 400 -12.77 1.19 14.83
C PRO A 400 -12.39 0.99 16.30
N GLN A 401 -12.46 -0.27 16.76
CA GLN A 401 -12.02 -0.68 18.10
C GLN A 401 -10.52 -1.03 18.14
N GLY A 402 -9.85 -0.91 17.02
CA GLY A 402 -8.41 -1.18 16.84
C GLY A 402 -7.97 -0.88 15.41
N GLY A 403 -6.73 -1.25 15.09
CA GLY A 403 -6.17 -0.99 13.76
C GLY A 403 -5.94 0.50 13.49
N PHE A 404 -5.99 0.93 12.24
CA PHE A 404 -5.58 2.29 11.86
C PHE A 404 -6.60 3.04 10.99
N CYS A 405 -7.74 2.42 10.61
CA CYS A 405 -8.61 2.92 9.57
C CYS A 405 -10.03 3.19 10.08
N SER A 406 -10.62 4.30 9.62
CA SER A 406 -12.06 4.56 9.63
C SER A 406 -12.54 4.70 8.20
N TRP A 407 -13.71 4.13 7.91
CA TRP A 407 -14.33 4.09 6.59
C TRP A 407 -15.51 5.04 6.55
N VAL A 408 -15.45 6.02 5.65
CA VAL A 408 -16.47 7.06 5.54
C VAL A 408 -17.29 6.84 4.29
N THR A 409 -18.61 6.77 4.45
CA THR A 409 -19.60 6.71 3.37
C THR A 409 -20.00 8.13 3.00
N LEU A 410 -19.88 8.45 1.72
CA LEU A 410 -20.28 9.74 1.15
C LEU A 410 -21.69 9.65 0.54
N PRO A 411 -22.36 10.78 0.32
CA PRO A 411 -23.64 10.80 -0.39
C PRO A 411 -23.52 10.23 -1.81
N PRO A 412 -24.59 9.58 -2.34
CA PRO A 412 -24.58 9.03 -3.68
C PRO A 412 -24.13 10.06 -4.74
N GLY A 413 -23.28 9.63 -5.67
CA GLY A 413 -22.77 10.45 -6.78
C GLY A 413 -21.68 11.47 -6.38
N ALA A 414 -21.16 11.48 -5.15
CA ALA A 414 -19.96 12.25 -4.84
C ALA A 414 -18.75 11.68 -5.62
N SER A 415 -17.95 12.56 -6.21
CA SER A 415 -16.68 12.16 -6.86
C SER A 415 -15.58 12.10 -5.81
N THR A 416 -15.13 10.89 -5.47
CA THR A 416 -14.05 10.67 -4.50
C THR A 416 -12.75 11.27 -4.98
N ILE A 417 -12.53 11.28 -6.29
CA ILE A 417 -11.34 11.82 -6.96
C ILE A 417 -11.30 13.34 -6.88
N ASP A 418 -12.43 14.01 -7.21
CA ASP A 418 -12.50 15.48 -7.13
C ASP A 418 -12.30 15.96 -5.68
N LEU A 419 -12.89 15.23 -4.73
CA LEU A 419 -12.70 15.50 -3.30
C LEU A 419 -11.24 15.27 -2.86
N TYR A 420 -10.59 14.23 -3.37
CA TYR A 420 -9.17 13.96 -3.11
C TYR A 420 -8.30 15.11 -3.62
N LEU A 421 -8.47 15.51 -4.86
CA LEU A 421 -7.71 16.61 -5.47
C LEU A 421 -7.92 17.92 -4.71
N ALA A 422 -9.17 18.26 -4.37
CA ALA A 422 -9.49 19.45 -3.59
C ALA A 422 -8.92 19.42 -2.15
N GLY A 423 -8.79 18.22 -1.56
CA GLY A 423 -8.10 18.01 -0.29
C GLY A 423 -6.60 18.25 -0.41
N VAL A 424 -5.95 17.66 -1.41
CA VAL A 424 -4.52 17.79 -1.69
C VAL A 424 -4.12 19.25 -1.94
N GLU A 425 -4.91 20.01 -2.71
CA GLU A 425 -4.70 21.44 -2.93
C GLU A 425 -4.70 22.24 -1.62
N ARG A 426 -5.39 21.76 -0.58
CA ARG A 426 -5.45 22.39 0.75
C ARG A 426 -4.50 21.72 1.78
N GLY A 427 -3.59 20.87 1.30
CA GLY A 427 -2.57 20.22 2.12
C GLY A 427 -3.07 19.05 2.96
N VAL A 428 -4.18 18.39 2.55
CA VAL A 428 -4.70 17.19 3.20
C VAL A 428 -4.92 16.08 2.19
N ALA A 429 -4.34 14.90 2.43
CA ALA A 429 -4.52 13.70 1.62
C ALA A 429 -5.30 12.62 2.38
N PHE A 430 -6.18 11.90 1.69
CA PHE A 430 -6.91 10.72 2.18
C PHE A 430 -6.89 9.61 1.11
N ALA A 431 -7.41 8.43 1.39
CA ALA A 431 -7.50 7.38 0.38
C ALA A 431 -8.91 7.35 -0.24
N PRO A 432 -9.06 7.59 -1.56
CA PRO A 432 -10.31 7.35 -2.29
C PRO A 432 -10.75 5.90 -2.14
N GLY A 433 -12.06 5.67 -1.91
CA GLY A 433 -12.58 4.35 -1.59
C GLY A 433 -12.58 3.39 -2.76
N ASP A 434 -12.69 3.89 -3.98
CA ASP A 434 -12.79 3.09 -5.21
C ASP A 434 -11.63 2.08 -5.37
N VAL A 435 -10.44 2.42 -4.87
CA VAL A 435 -9.23 1.57 -5.00
C VAL A 435 -9.27 0.29 -4.13
N PHE A 436 -10.22 0.19 -3.20
CA PHE A 436 -10.36 -0.96 -2.31
C PHE A 436 -11.39 -1.99 -2.80
N PHE A 437 -11.89 -1.85 -4.02
CA PHE A 437 -12.88 -2.75 -4.60
C PHE A 437 -12.28 -3.57 -5.74
N ALA A 438 -12.64 -4.85 -5.80
CA ALA A 438 -12.27 -5.73 -6.92
C ALA A 438 -13.00 -5.36 -8.23
N GLY A 439 -14.09 -4.61 -8.13
CA GLY A 439 -14.90 -4.05 -9.21
C GLY A 439 -15.36 -2.64 -8.85
N SER A 440 -16.49 -2.21 -9.37
CA SER A 440 -17.05 -0.90 -9.05
C SER A 440 -17.55 -0.83 -7.61
N ALA A 441 -17.27 0.27 -6.92
CA ALA A 441 -17.80 0.54 -5.60
C ALA A 441 -19.33 0.78 -5.68
N PRO A 442 -20.15 0.20 -4.78
CA PRO A 442 -21.61 0.40 -4.80
C PRO A 442 -22.03 1.81 -4.40
N ARG A 443 -21.18 2.51 -3.70
CA ARG A 443 -21.33 3.90 -3.26
C ARG A 443 -19.96 4.56 -3.19
N PRO A 444 -19.89 5.90 -3.18
CA PRO A 444 -18.61 6.58 -2.95
C PRO A 444 -18.20 6.47 -1.47
N TYR A 445 -16.95 6.11 -1.26
CA TYR A 445 -16.33 5.95 0.05
C TYR A 445 -14.98 6.62 0.10
N ILE A 446 -14.50 6.91 1.30
CA ILE A 446 -13.10 7.27 1.55
C ILE A 446 -12.58 6.53 2.78
N ARG A 447 -11.28 6.22 2.81
CA ARG A 447 -10.60 5.73 4.01
C ARG A 447 -9.79 6.85 4.63
N LEU A 448 -9.95 7.03 5.94
CA LEU A 448 -9.13 7.89 6.78
C LEU A 448 -8.28 7.02 7.72
N SER A 449 -6.98 7.26 7.73
CA SER A 449 -6.06 6.66 8.68
C SER A 449 -5.65 7.69 9.72
N PHE A 450 -5.74 7.32 11.00
CA PHE A 450 -5.40 8.20 12.12
C PHE A 450 -4.03 7.89 12.74
N SER A 451 -3.31 6.89 12.21
CA SER A 451 -2.11 6.36 12.85
C SER A 451 -0.92 7.31 12.86
N SER A 452 -0.71 8.10 11.79
CA SER A 452 0.55 8.81 11.54
C SER A 452 0.58 10.26 12.02
N LEU A 453 -0.57 10.88 12.27
CA LEU A 453 -0.65 12.28 12.71
C LEU A 453 -0.95 12.40 14.20
N PRO A 454 -0.40 13.40 14.91
CA PRO A 454 -0.81 13.71 16.27
C PRO A 454 -2.24 14.29 16.29
N PRO A 455 -2.93 14.25 17.47
CA PRO A 455 -4.34 14.66 17.62
C PRO A 455 -4.66 16.05 17.06
N GLU A 456 -3.77 17.02 17.26
CA GLU A 456 -3.97 18.41 16.83
C GLU A 456 -4.00 18.51 15.29
N LEU A 457 -3.08 17.82 14.63
CA LEU A 457 -3.02 17.80 13.15
C LEU A 457 -4.16 16.96 12.54
N ILE A 458 -4.71 16.00 13.28
CA ILE A 458 -5.91 15.27 12.87
C ILE A 458 -7.11 16.23 12.86
N ASP A 459 -7.33 17.01 13.93
CA ASP A 459 -8.43 17.97 14.00
C ASP A 459 -8.35 19.02 12.87
N GLU A 460 -7.18 19.61 12.65
CA GLU A 460 -6.94 20.53 11.53
C GLU A 460 -7.20 19.89 10.16
N ALA A 461 -6.75 18.67 9.93
CA ALA A 461 -6.96 17.98 8.66
C ALA A 461 -8.45 17.71 8.42
N ILE A 462 -9.18 17.26 9.45
CA ILE A 462 -10.61 16.98 9.35
C ILE A 462 -11.43 18.26 9.20
N GLN A 463 -11.03 19.37 9.83
CA GLN A 463 -11.65 20.67 9.60
C GLN A 463 -11.55 21.09 8.12
N VAL A 464 -10.38 20.94 7.52
CA VAL A 464 -10.15 21.23 6.09
C VAL A 464 -11.04 20.33 5.21
N LEU A 465 -11.04 19.01 5.48
CA LEU A 465 -11.89 18.09 4.71
C LEU A 465 -13.38 18.38 4.88
N GLY A 466 -13.83 18.75 6.07
CA GLY A 466 -15.23 19.17 6.30
C GLY A 466 -15.64 20.33 5.42
N GLN A 467 -14.77 21.35 5.27
CA GLN A 467 -15.00 22.47 4.36
C GLN A 467 -15.03 22.04 2.89
N VAL A 468 -14.12 21.13 2.48
CA VAL A 468 -14.09 20.57 1.12
C VAL A 468 -15.38 19.82 0.81
N PHE A 469 -15.82 18.96 1.71
CA PHE A 469 -17.05 18.16 1.53
C PHE A 469 -18.30 19.03 1.51
N SER A 470 -18.44 19.99 2.42
CA SER A 470 -19.55 20.94 2.44
C SER A 470 -19.64 21.76 1.15
N ALA A 471 -18.50 22.30 0.67
CA ALA A 471 -18.46 23.06 -0.57
C ALA A 471 -18.85 22.19 -1.80
N HIS A 472 -18.45 20.93 -1.82
CA HIS A 472 -18.82 20.00 -2.90
C HIS A 472 -20.31 19.67 -2.89
N MET A 473 -20.89 19.45 -1.71
CA MET A 473 -22.34 19.15 -1.55
C MET A 473 -23.21 20.32 -1.96
N VAL A 474 -22.84 21.56 -1.60
CA VAL A 474 -23.56 22.79 -2.01
C VAL A 474 -23.55 22.93 -3.54
N ARG A 475 -22.40 22.76 -4.21
CA ARG A 475 -22.31 22.83 -5.69
C ARG A 475 -23.24 21.83 -6.37
N ARG A 476 -23.39 20.64 -5.81
CA ARG A 476 -24.27 19.60 -6.36
C ARG A 476 -25.76 19.92 -6.18
N SER A 477 -26.15 20.46 -5.05
CA SER A 477 -27.56 20.87 -4.85
C SER A 477 -27.96 21.94 -5.85
N PHE A 478 -27.09 22.90 -6.16
CA PHE A 478 -27.32 23.88 -7.20
C PHE A 478 -27.42 23.27 -8.61
N ALA A 479 -26.53 22.34 -8.95
CA ALA A 479 -26.56 21.66 -10.25
C ALA A 479 -27.80 20.78 -10.43
N ALA A 480 -28.26 20.11 -9.38
CA ALA A 480 -29.48 19.31 -9.40
C ALA A 480 -30.73 20.18 -9.54
N SER A 481 -30.79 21.32 -8.87
CA SER A 481 -31.89 22.30 -8.97
C SER A 481 -31.94 22.93 -10.38
N ALA A 482 -30.80 23.30 -10.95
CA ALA A 482 -30.75 23.85 -12.31
C ALA A 482 -31.17 22.85 -13.41
N LEU A 483 -30.99 21.54 -13.19
CA LEU A 483 -31.48 20.49 -14.09
C LEU A 483 -32.99 20.21 -13.91
N SER A 484 -33.55 20.45 -12.72
CA SER A 484 -34.99 20.29 -12.48
C SER A 484 -35.82 21.47 -13.02
N ASP A 485 -35.21 22.65 -13.16
CA ASP A 485 -35.83 23.84 -13.72
C ASP A 485 -35.83 23.89 -15.26
N CYS A 486 -35.12 22.96 -15.92
CA CYS A 486 -35.22 22.73 -17.36
C CYS A 486 -36.35 21.76 -17.67
N VAL A 487 -37.61 22.19 -17.46
CA VAL A 487 -38.78 21.52 -18.04
C VAL A 487 -38.79 21.83 -19.55
N PRO A 488 -38.84 20.84 -20.44
CA PRO A 488 -39.02 21.11 -21.88
C PRO A 488 -40.37 21.77 -22.03
N LEU A 489 -40.39 22.97 -22.55
CA LEU A 489 -41.62 23.56 -23.11
C LEU A 489 -42.02 22.68 -24.31
N VAL A 490 -43.06 21.89 -24.16
CA VAL A 490 -43.76 21.19 -25.23
C VAL A 490 -44.70 22.18 -25.91
#